data_5e0099762d28fe0c249f04982480e2be
#
_entry.id   5e0099762d28fe0c249f04982480e2be
#
_cell.length_a   1.000
_cell.length_b   1.000
_cell.length_c   1.000
_cell.angle_alpha   90.00
_cell.angle_beta   90.00
_cell.angle_gamma   90.00
#
_symmetry.space_group_name_H-M   'P 1'
#
loop_
_entity.id
_entity.type
_entity.pdbx_description
1 polymer ?
#
loop_
_entity_poly.entity_id
_entity_poly.type
_entity_poly.pdbx_seq_one_letter_code
_entity_poly.pdbx_strand_id
1 'polypeptide(L)'
;MQILIVGTIEVEPQRRGALLEAIRPYVAATRAEEPGCLDYAFTADTVDDDRIVVLERWADEESLAAHFVHPNMTATKRALHENGSGASHIAKHRVDRTEPVRDAEGRYRADFGG
;
A
#
# COMPACT_ATOMS: atom_id res chain seq x y z
N MET A 1 -1.80 0.24 17.84
CA MET A 1 -2.57 1.00 16.84
C MET A 1 -2.17 0.57 15.44
N GLN A 2 -3.12 0.54 14.54
CA GLN A 2 -2.82 0.25 13.15
C GLN A 2 -2.00 1.38 12.52
N ILE A 3 -1.22 0.99 11.51
CA ILE A 3 -0.46 1.94 10.69
C ILE A 3 -1.01 1.88 9.27
N LEU A 4 -1.38 3.02 8.75
CA LEU A 4 -1.83 3.18 7.37
C LEU A 4 -0.71 3.85 6.57
N ILE A 5 -0.33 3.24 5.45
CA ILE A 5 0.66 3.80 4.52
C ILE A 5 -0.07 4.14 3.23
N VAL A 6 0.02 5.38 2.82
CA VAL A 6 -0.64 5.88 1.61
C VAL A 6 0.31 6.78 0.85
N GLY A 7 0.29 6.65 -0.45
CA GLY A 7 1.06 7.55 -1.28
C GLY A 7 1.12 7.14 -2.74
N THR A 8 2.11 7.66 -3.43
CA THR A 8 2.27 7.43 -4.87
C THR A 8 3.73 7.19 -5.21
N ILE A 9 3.94 6.47 -6.32
CA ILE A 9 5.25 6.26 -6.92
C ILE A 9 5.17 6.75 -8.35
N GLU A 10 6.14 7.56 -8.78
CA GLU A 10 6.24 8.01 -10.17
C GLU A 10 6.84 6.89 -11.03
N VAL A 11 6.35 6.77 -12.26
CA VAL A 11 6.84 5.79 -13.22
C VAL A 11 6.60 6.32 -14.63
N GLU A 12 7.46 5.99 -15.58
CA GLU A 12 7.17 6.30 -16.98
C GLU A 12 5.92 5.53 -17.42
N PRO A 13 4.97 6.18 -18.13
CA PRO A 13 3.70 5.54 -18.50
C PRO A 13 3.86 4.19 -19.21
N GLN A 14 4.80 4.11 -20.13
CA GLN A 14 5.04 2.88 -20.91
C GLN A 14 5.66 1.75 -20.09
N ARG A 15 6.20 2.04 -18.89
CA ARG A 15 6.82 1.05 -18.01
C ARG A 15 5.90 0.60 -16.88
N ARG A 16 4.81 1.32 -16.62
CA ARG A 16 3.94 1.07 -15.47
C ARG A 16 3.35 -0.34 -15.46
N GLY A 17 2.85 -0.81 -16.61
CA GLY A 17 2.27 -2.15 -16.70
C GLY A 17 3.26 -3.25 -16.37
N ALA A 18 4.46 -3.19 -16.94
CA ALA A 18 5.52 -4.16 -16.69
C ALA A 18 6.00 -4.12 -15.23
N LEU A 19 6.09 -2.93 -14.64
CA LEU A 19 6.48 -2.76 -13.24
C LEU A 19 5.45 -3.43 -12.31
N LEU A 20 4.15 -3.17 -12.54
CA LEU A 20 3.08 -3.76 -11.72
C LEU A 20 3.07 -5.29 -11.84
N GLU A 21 3.29 -5.84 -13.03
CA GLU A 21 3.41 -7.29 -13.21
C GLU A 21 4.64 -7.85 -12.48
N ALA A 22 5.77 -7.14 -12.50
CA ALA A 22 6.99 -7.58 -11.86
C ALA A 22 6.88 -7.67 -10.34
N ILE A 23 6.14 -6.76 -9.70
CA ILE A 23 5.97 -6.78 -8.24
C ILE A 23 4.83 -7.69 -7.77
N ARG A 24 3.95 -8.09 -8.66
CA ARG A 24 2.75 -8.87 -8.32
C ARG A 24 3.00 -10.09 -7.42
N PRO A 25 3.97 -10.97 -7.72
CA PRO A 25 4.20 -12.14 -6.87
C PRO A 25 4.64 -11.77 -5.45
N TYR A 26 5.36 -10.66 -5.30
CA TYR A 26 5.82 -10.20 -3.98
C TYR A 26 4.72 -9.51 -3.18
N VAL A 27 3.81 -8.82 -3.86
CA VAL A 27 2.60 -8.28 -3.24
C VAL A 27 1.74 -9.43 -2.72
N ALA A 28 1.53 -10.47 -3.54
CA ALA A 28 0.78 -11.64 -3.15
C ALA A 28 1.43 -12.36 -1.96
N ALA A 29 2.75 -12.53 -1.98
CA ALA A 29 3.50 -13.17 -0.90
C ALA A 29 3.41 -12.37 0.41
N THR A 30 3.48 -11.05 0.35
CA THR A 30 3.33 -10.19 1.52
C THR A 30 1.96 -10.40 2.18
N ARG A 31 0.91 -10.42 1.39
CA ARG A 31 -0.45 -10.65 1.89
C ARG A 31 -0.62 -12.04 2.52
N ALA A 32 0.01 -13.05 1.93
CA ALA A 32 -0.15 -14.44 2.36
C ALA A 32 0.74 -14.82 3.55
N GLU A 33 1.93 -14.26 3.64
CA GLU A 33 2.96 -14.72 4.55
C GLU A 33 3.20 -13.83 5.78
N GLU A 34 2.83 -12.56 5.73
CA GLU A 34 3.10 -11.61 6.81
C GLU A 34 1.84 -11.38 7.64
N PRO A 35 1.76 -11.96 8.85
CA PRO A 35 0.50 -12.00 9.62
C PRO A 35 -0.09 -10.64 9.98
N GLY A 36 0.76 -9.63 10.15
CA GLY A 36 0.30 -8.27 10.49
C GLY A 36 -0.12 -7.44 9.29
N CYS A 37 -0.02 -7.97 8.08
CA CYS A 37 -0.45 -7.28 6.87
C CYS A 37 -1.97 -7.35 6.74
N LEU A 38 -2.64 -6.20 6.86
CA LEU A 38 -4.09 -6.12 6.73
C LEU A 38 -4.52 -5.75 5.32
N ASP A 39 -3.77 -4.84 4.67
CA ASP A 39 -3.93 -4.47 3.26
C ASP A 39 -2.55 -4.18 2.69
N TYR A 40 -2.36 -4.50 1.42
CA TYR A 40 -1.12 -4.24 0.70
C TYR A 40 -1.42 -4.22 -0.79
N ALA A 41 -1.41 -3.01 -1.38
CA ALA A 41 -1.82 -2.83 -2.77
C ALA A 41 -0.98 -1.76 -3.47
N PHE A 42 -0.59 -2.07 -4.71
CA PHE A 42 0.03 -1.14 -5.64
C PHE A 42 -0.82 -1.18 -6.90
N THR A 43 -1.41 -0.05 -7.27
CA THR A 43 -2.34 0.01 -8.38
C THR A 43 -2.04 1.18 -9.31
N ALA A 44 -2.43 1.03 -10.57
CA ALA A 44 -2.34 2.12 -11.52
C ALA A 44 -3.33 3.22 -11.15
N ASP A 45 -2.86 4.48 -11.15
CA ASP A 45 -3.74 5.63 -11.02
C ASP A 45 -4.64 5.69 -12.25
N THR A 46 -5.93 5.92 -12.06
CA THR A 46 -6.90 5.92 -13.17
C THR A 46 -6.91 7.22 -13.96
N VAL A 47 -6.30 8.28 -13.45
CA VAL A 47 -6.27 9.60 -14.10
C VAL A 47 -4.88 9.87 -14.66
N ASP A 48 -3.84 9.74 -13.85
CA ASP A 48 -2.46 10.02 -14.25
C ASP A 48 -1.76 8.72 -14.62
N ASP A 49 -1.35 8.59 -15.87
CA ASP A 49 -0.72 7.36 -16.38
C ASP A 49 0.74 7.17 -15.93
N ASP A 50 1.33 8.18 -15.30
CA ASP A 50 2.71 8.18 -14.78
C ASP A 50 2.77 7.89 -13.27
N ARG A 51 1.69 7.36 -12.68
CA ARG A 51 1.58 7.23 -11.24
C ARG A 51 1.05 5.85 -10.83
N ILE A 52 1.66 5.32 -9.77
CA ILE A 52 1.19 4.13 -9.06
C ILE A 52 0.71 4.58 -7.68
N VAL A 53 -0.47 4.13 -7.28
CA VAL A 53 -1.03 4.40 -5.93
C VAL A 53 -0.63 3.26 -5.01
N VAL A 54 -0.14 3.61 -3.82
CA VAL A 54 0.27 2.65 -2.79
C VAL A 54 -0.68 2.75 -1.61
N LEU A 55 -1.20 1.61 -1.17
CA LEU A 55 -2.02 1.50 0.02
C LEU A 55 -1.54 0.30 0.84
N GLU A 56 -1.17 0.54 2.09
CA GLU A 56 -0.81 -0.53 3.03
C GLU A 56 -1.48 -0.27 4.35
N ARG A 57 -1.89 -1.32 5.03
CA ARG A 57 -2.41 -1.23 6.38
C ARG A 57 -1.82 -2.36 7.22
N TRP A 58 -1.19 -2.00 8.32
CA TRP A 58 -0.49 -2.92 9.21
C TRP A 58 -1.13 -2.92 10.59
N ALA A 59 -1.17 -4.08 11.22
CA ALA A 59 -1.81 -4.27 12.53
C ALA A 59 -1.21 -3.37 13.61
N ASP A 60 0.12 -3.19 13.58
CA ASP A 60 0.86 -2.42 14.56
C ASP A 60 2.27 -2.05 14.05
N GLU A 61 3.00 -1.28 14.84
CA GLU A 61 4.36 -0.86 14.49
C GLU A 61 5.32 -2.06 14.39
N GLU A 62 5.13 -3.08 15.25
CA GLU A 62 5.98 -4.27 15.26
C GLU A 62 5.86 -5.04 13.94
N SER A 63 4.63 -5.22 13.46
CA SER A 63 4.37 -5.89 12.18
C SER A 63 4.99 -5.13 11.01
N LEU A 64 4.89 -3.82 11.01
CA LEU A 64 5.50 -2.99 9.97
C LEU A 64 7.03 -3.05 10.04
N ALA A 65 7.61 -3.01 11.23
CA ALA A 65 9.05 -3.13 11.40
C ALA A 65 9.56 -4.48 10.86
N ALA A 66 8.82 -5.55 11.12
CA ALA A 66 9.15 -6.88 10.59
C ALA A 66 9.09 -6.90 9.06
N HIS A 67 8.10 -6.23 8.47
CA HIS A 67 7.99 -6.10 7.01
C HIS A 67 9.22 -5.42 6.41
N PHE A 68 9.73 -4.37 7.02
CA PHE A 68 10.88 -3.62 6.49
C PHE A 68 12.16 -4.46 6.38
N VAL A 69 12.28 -5.53 7.13
CA VAL A 69 13.44 -6.45 7.05
C VAL A 69 13.07 -7.81 6.45
N HIS A 70 11.85 -7.96 5.97
CA HIS A 70 11.38 -9.19 5.36
C HIS A 70 11.92 -9.35 3.93
N PRO A 71 12.24 -10.60 3.49
CA PRO A 71 12.65 -10.85 2.11
C PRO A 71 11.65 -10.35 1.05
N ASN A 72 10.36 -10.37 1.34
CA ASN A 72 9.33 -9.84 0.44
C ASN A 72 9.54 -8.35 0.17
N MET A 73 9.89 -7.57 1.18
CA MET A 73 10.18 -6.13 1.04
C MET A 73 11.41 -5.91 0.17
N THR A 74 12.47 -6.68 0.42
CA THR A 74 13.70 -6.60 -0.37
C THR A 74 13.42 -6.91 -1.84
N ALA A 75 12.65 -7.97 -2.11
CA ALA A 75 12.29 -8.38 -3.47
C ALA A 75 11.42 -7.33 -4.16
N THR A 76 10.45 -6.77 -3.45
CA THR A 76 9.57 -5.71 -3.98
C THR A 76 10.39 -4.48 -4.36
N LYS A 77 11.27 -4.02 -3.49
CA LYS A 77 12.13 -2.86 -3.75
C LYS A 77 13.02 -3.08 -4.95
N ARG A 78 13.61 -4.27 -5.07
CA ARG A 78 14.46 -4.63 -6.21
C ARG A 78 13.65 -4.60 -7.51
N ALA A 79 12.48 -5.22 -7.52
CA ALA A 79 11.63 -5.26 -8.71
C ALA A 79 11.15 -3.86 -9.12
N LEU A 80 10.79 -3.01 -8.15
CA LEU A 80 10.45 -1.60 -8.41
C LEU A 80 11.62 -0.88 -9.09
N HIS A 81 12.80 -0.98 -8.52
CA HIS A 81 13.99 -0.31 -9.03
C HIS A 81 14.37 -0.82 -10.43
N GLU A 82 14.41 -2.13 -10.62
CA GLU A 82 14.77 -2.74 -11.90
C GLU A 82 13.77 -2.42 -13.02
N ASN A 83 12.53 -2.12 -12.67
CA ASN A 83 11.48 -1.79 -13.62
C ASN A 83 11.19 -0.30 -13.71
N GLY A 84 12.08 0.54 -13.18
CA GLY A 84 12.08 1.97 -13.44
C GLY A 84 11.17 2.81 -12.57
N SER A 85 10.95 2.41 -11.31
CA SER A 85 10.27 3.30 -10.38
C SER A 85 11.07 4.58 -10.17
N GLY A 86 10.38 5.72 -10.20
CA GLY A 86 10.95 7.03 -9.92
C GLY A 86 10.77 7.42 -8.47
N ALA A 87 10.57 8.73 -8.23
CA ALA A 87 10.38 9.26 -6.89
C ALA A 87 9.12 8.69 -6.23
N SER A 88 9.20 8.46 -4.92
CA SER A 88 8.04 8.04 -4.13
C SER A 88 7.64 9.14 -3.15
N HIS A 89 6.32 9.30 -2.97
CA HIS A 89 5.70 10.28 -2.09
C HIS A 89 4.73 9.52 -1.18
N ILE A 90 5.29 8.85 -0.18
CA ILE A 90 4.55 7.89 0.66
C ILE A 90 4.71 8.29 2.12
N ALA A 91 3.61 8.34 2.85
CA ALA A 91 3.62 8.68 4.27
C ALA A 91 2.92 7.58 5.09
N LYS A 92 3.35 7.43 6.33
CA LYS A 92 2.66 6.56 7.28
C LYS A 92 1.83 7.37 8.25
N HIS A 93 0.67 6.81 8.62
CA HIS A 93 -0.28 7.44 9.52
C HIS A 93 -0.63 6.47 10.64
N ARG A 94 -0.62 6.97 11.88
CA ARG A 94 -1.09 6.18 13.02
C ARG A 94 -2.60 6.29 13.09
N VAL A 95 -3.29 5.15 13.14
CA VAL A 95 -4.74 5.08 13.15
C VAL A 95 -5.20 4.80 14.57
N ASP A 96 -5.88 5.74 15.19
CA ASP A 96 -6.44 5.57 16.53
C ASP A 96 -7.88 5.06 16.48
N ARG A 97 -8.57 5.21 15.36
CA ARG A 97 -9.96 4.80 15.25
C ARG A 97 -10.33 4.47 13.80
N THR A 98 -11.12 3.41 13.65
CA THR A 98 -11.64 2.97 12.35
C THR A 98 -13.13 2.74 12.48
N GLU A 99 -13.90 3.31 11.58
CA GLU A 99 -15.34 3.11 11.49
C GLU A 99 -15.75 2.94 10.02
N PRO A 100 -16.86 2.24 9.75
CA PRO A 100 -17.40 2.19 8.40
C PRO A 100 -17.74 3.59 7.89
N VAL A 101 -17.62 3.81 6.59
CA VAL A 101 -17.99 5.09 5.96
C VAL A 101 -19.51 5.31 6.04
N ARG A 102 -20.29 4.22 6.06
CA ARG A 102 -21.75 4.27 6.15
C ARG A 102 -22.21 3.85 7.54
N ASP A 103 -23.24 4.50 8.05
CA ASP A 103 -23.89 4.09 9.29
C ASP A 103 -24.85 2.90 9.06
N ALA A 104 -25.53 2.46 10.14
CA ALA A 104 -26.44 1.30 10.08
C ALA A 104 -27.62 1.52 9.11
N GLU A 105 -27.97 2.77 8.82
CA GLU A 105 -29.03 3.11 7.87
C GLU A 105 -28.52 3.34 6.45
N GLY A 106 -27.22 3.09 6.22
CA GLY A 106 -26.61 3.23 4.90
C GLY A 106 -26.24 4.66 4.50
N ARG A 107 -26.30 5.61 5.44
CA ARG A 107 -25.96 7.02 5.16
C ARG A 107 -24.46 7.24 5.32
N TYR A 108 -23.88 8.03 4.43
CA TYR A 108 -22.46 8.41 4.53
C TYR A 108 -22.23 9.34 5.71
N ARG A 109 -21.23 9.04 6.52
CA ARG A 109 -20.86 9.82 7.70
C ARG A 109 -19.40 10.21 7.63
N ALA A 110 -19.13 11.51 7.75
CA ALA A 110 -17.77 12.02 7.83
C ALA A 110 -17.23 12.00 9.26
N ASP A 111 -18.13 12.09 10.25
CA ASP A 111 -17.79 12.09 11.66
C ASP A 111 -17.56 10.68 12.19
N PHE A 112 -16.81 10.60 13.27
CA PHE A 112 -16.63 9.35 14.02
C PHE A 112 -17.60 9.39 15.21
N GLY A 113 -18.36 8.33 15.38
CA GLY A 113 -19.36 8.22 16.43
C GLY A 113 -18.74 8.33 17.83
N GLY A 114 -19.46 8.89 18.76
CA GLY A 114 -19.04 9.20 20.12
C GLY A 114 -18.38 8.06 20.95
#